data_18e892ce62f971b2c947f6ca3e67426e
#
_entry.id   18e892ce62f971b2c947f6ca3e67426e
#
_cell.length_a   1.000
_cell.length_b   1.000
_cell.length_c   1.000
_cell.angle_alpha   90.00
_cell.angle_beta   90.00
_cell.angle_gamma   90.00
#
_symmetry.space_group_name_H-M   'P 1'
#
loop_
_entity.id
_entity.type
_entity.pdbx_description
1 polymer ?
#
loop_
_entity_poly.entity_id
_entity_poly.type
_entity_poly.pdbx_seq_one_letter_code
_entity_poly.pdbx_strand_id
1 'polypeptide(L)'
;MTKHEPNMKGYIYRIYPFFHSYTHMQTETFSYNDEQFADLQMLRYRVDGFDRLSIARKKLIYYLSEAALAGRDILWDQNGKYNLRIRKTLETLYTDYPGDRNSADFRALAVYLKRVWFANGIHHHY
;
A
#
# COMPACT_ATOMS: atom_id res chain seq x y z
N MET A 1 -0.97 -27.22 22.79
CA MET A 1 -0.35 -25.94 22.39
C MET A 1 -0.66 -25.74 20.92
N THR A 2 -1.79 -25.15 20.63
CA THR A 2 -2.25 -24.84 19.27
C THR A 2 -1.57 -23.56 18.81
N LYS A 3 -0.68 -23.65 17.83
CA LYS A 3 -0.07 -22.49 17.16
C LYS A 3 -1.18 -21.75 16.43
N HIS A 4 -1.50 -20.55 16.88
CA HIS A 4 -2.32 -19.60 16.16
C HIS A 4 -1.52 -19.17 14.91
N GLU A 5 -1.89 -19.70 13.74
CA GLU A 5 -1.45 -19.12 12.47
C GLU A 5 -2.15 -17.77 12.32
N PRO A 6 -1.42 -16.67 12.13
CA PRO A 6 -2.05 -15.39 11.89
C PRO A 6 -2.80 -15.44 10.55
N ASN A 7 -4.05 -15.01 10.56
CA ASN A 7 -4.89 -14.92 9.38
C ASN A 7 -4.26 -13.96 8.35
N MET A 8 -3.45 -14.51 7.45
CA MET A 8 -2.70 -13.78 6.43
C MET A 8 -3.58 -12.96 5.48
N LYS A 9 -4.85 -13.35 5.29
CA LYS A 9 -5.78 -12.61 4.43
C LYS A 9 -6.04 -11.18 4.94
N GLY A 10 -6.17 -10.97 6.25
CA GLY A 10 -6.44 -9.65 6.83
C GLY A 10 -5.26 -8.66 6.72
N TYR A 11 -4.03 -9.15 6.70
CA TYR A 11 -2.83 -8.30 6.62
C TYR A 11 -2.56 -7.80 5.20
N ILE A 12 -2.78 -8.65 4.19
CA ILE A 12 -2.61 -8.33 2.77
C ILE A 12 -3.60 -7.23 2.35
N TYR A 13 -4.85 -7.28 2.83
CA TYR A 13 -5.87 -6.26 2.52
C TYR A 13 -5.59 -4.89 3.16
N ARG A 14 -4.78 -4.82 4.21
CA ARG A 14 -4.53 -3.57 4.95
C ARG A 14 -3.42 -2.70 4.34
N ILE A 15 -2.54 -3.28 3.55
CA ILE A 15 -1.36 -2.61 3.00
C ILE A 15 -1.41 -2.51 1.46
N TYR A 16 -2.08 -3.44 0.80
CA TYR A 16 -2.27 -3.45 -0.65
C TYR A 16 -3.68 -3.89 -1.01
N PRO A 17 -4.58 -2.98 -1.38
CA PRO A 17 -5.82 -3.35 -2.05
C PRO A 17 -5.59 -4.01 -3.42
N PHE A 18 -4.33 -4.21 -3.81
CA PHE A 18 -3.89 -4.70 -5.10
C PHE A 18 -3.90 -6.22 -5.29
N PHE A 19 -4.06 -7.02 -4.23
CA PHE A 19 -4.16 -8.47 -4.34
C PHE A 19 -5.60 -8.95 -4.35
N HIS A 20 -6.50 -8.25 -5.05
CA HIS A 20 -7.86 -8.71 -5.21
C HIS A 20 -7.96 -9.74 -6.34
N SER A 21 -8.26 -10.96 -5.92
CA SER A 21 -8.98 -11.97 -6.70
C SER A 21 -8.37 -12.52 -7.99
N TYR A 22 -7.54 -13.54 -7.87
CA TYR A 22 -7.23 -14.45 -8.98
C TYR A 22 -8.24 -15.62 -9.13
N THR A 23 -9.51 -15.45 -8.79
CA THR A 23 -10.50 -16.54 -8.85
C THR A 23 -11.68 -16.33 -9.81
N HIS A 24 -11.56 -15.43 -10.79
CA HIS A 24 -12.49 -15.46 -11.93
C HIS A 24 -11.74 -15.20 -13.23
N MET A 25 -11.63 -16.26 -14.06
CA MET A 25 -11.31 -16.15 -15.49
C MET A 25 -12.48 -15.47 -16.20
N GLN A 26 -12.57 -14.16 -16.06
CA GLN A 26 -13.21 -13.32 -17.06
C GLN A 26 -12.08 -12.61 -17.81
N THR A 27 -12.22 -12.54 -19.12
CA THR A 27 -11.33 -11.79 -20.02
C THR A 27 -11.47 -10.28 -19.79
N GLU A 28 -11.19 -9.84 -18.57
CA GLU A 28 -11.07 -8.43 -18.29
C GLU A 28 -9.79 -7.92 -18.92
N THR A 29 -9.91 -6.97 -19.80
CA THR A 29 -8.77 -6.24 -20.35
C THR A 29 -8.01 -5.61 -19.19
N PHE A 30 -6.75 -6.00 -19.01
CA PHE A 30 -5.93 -5.47 -17.92
C PHE A 30 -5.79 -3.94 -18.04
N SER A 31 -6.25 -3.20 -17.03
CA SER A 31 -6.08 -1.76 -16.98
C SER A 31 -4.75 -1.41 -16.33
N TYR A 32 -3.91 -0.67 -17.04
CA TYR A 32 -2.67 -0.12 -16.49
C TYR A 32 -2.94 1.08 -15.58
N ASN A 33 -4.01 1.82 -15.84
CA ASN A 33 -4.42 2.94 -14.98
C ASN A 33 -5.20 2.43 -13.78
N ASP A 34 -4.82 2.89 -12.59
CA ASP A 34 -5.51 2.63 -11.35
C ASP A 34 -6.12 3.92 -10.78
N GLU A 35 -5.92 4.20 -9.53
CA GLU A 35 -6.46 5.38 -8.87
C GLU A 35 -5.73 6.65 -9.31
N GLN A 36 -6.49 7.72 -9.57
CA GLN A 36 -5.98 9.07 -9.71
C GLN A 36 -6.36 9.88 -8.47
N PHE A 37 -5.41 10.58 -7.88
CA PHE A 37 -5.65 11.52 -6.80
C PHE A 37 -4.79 12.75 -6.96
N ALA A 38 -5.38 13.94 -6.76
CA ALA A 38 -4.75 15.21 -7.06
C ALA A 38 -4.20 15.24 -8.52
N ASP A 39 -2.92 15.52 -8.69
CA ASP A 39 -2.19 15.54 -9.96
C ASP A 39 -1.40 14.24 -10.22
N LEU A 40 -1.63 13.18 -9.42
CA LEU A 40 -0.92 11.92 -9.49
C LEU A 40 -1.81 10.82 -10.06
N GLN A 41 -1.26 10.03 -10.99
CA GLN A 41 -1.88 8.84 -11.54
C GLN A 41 -1.11 7.62 -11.10
N MET A 42 -1.78 6.69 -10.40
CA MET A 42 -1.20 5.39 -10.08
C MET A 42 -1.27 4.46 -11.28
N LEU A 43 -0.16 3.81 -11.58
CA LEU A 43 -0.07 2.81 -12.63
C LEU A 43 0.15 1.42 -12.03
N ARG A 44 -0.52 0.43 -12.62
CA ARG A 44 -0.29 -0.98 -12.34
C ARG A 44 0.50 -1.59 -13.47
N TYR A 45 1.34 -2.54 -13.14
CA TYR A 45 2.08 -3.31 -14.13
C TYR A 45 1.77 -4.79 -13.99
N ARG A 46 1.63 -5.46 -15.13
CA ARG A 46 1.53 -6.90 -15.16
C ARG A 46 2.93 -7.49 -15.25
N VAL A 47 3.23 -8.45 -14.38
CA VAL A 47 4.50 -9.18 -14.41
C VAL A 47 4.32 -10.44 -15.23
N ASP A 48 4.63 -10.36 -16.53
CA ASP A 48 4.51 -11.50 -17.42
C ASP A 48 5.48 -12.61 -17.02
N GLY A 49 4.99 -13.84 -17.06
CA GLY A 49 5.77 -15.02 -16.72
C GLY A 49 5.81 -15.38 -15.25
N PHE A 50 5.23 -14.59 -14.34
CA PHE A 50 5.14 -14.93 -12.91
C PHE A 50 4.45 -16.28 -12.70
N ASP A 51 3.40 -16.57 -13.45
CA ASP A 51 2.65 -17.83 -13.35
C ASP A 51 3.49 -19.06 -13.68
N ARG A 52 4.51 -18.92 -14.51
CA ARG A 52 5.44 -20.00 -14.92
C ARG A 52 6.52 -20.30 -13.88
N LEU A 53 6.66 -19.44 -12.86
CA LEU A 53 7.63 -19.67 -11.81
C LEU A 53 7.26 -20.88 -10.97
N SER A 54 8.28 -21.64 -10.54
CA SER A 54 8.08 -22.71 -9.57
C SER A 54 7.56 -22.17 -8.24
N ILE A 55 6.87 -23.01 -7.48
CA ILE A 55 6.35 -22.65 -6.15
C ILE A 55 7.46 -22.14 -5.23
N ALA A 56 8.66 -22.74 -5.29
CA ALA A 56 9.81 -22.30 -4.50
C ALA A 56 10.21 -20.86 -4.83
N ARG A 57 10.25 -20.48 -6.13
CA ARG A 57 10.55 -19.12 -6.55
C ARG A 57 9.45 -18.14 -6.16
N LYS A 58 8.17 -18.52 -6.29
CA LYS A 58 7.05 -17.71 -5.84
C LYS A 58 7.10 -17.42 -4.34
N LYS A 59 7.42 -18.45 -3.53
CA LYS A 59 7.62 -18.29 -2.09
C LYS A 59 8.80 -17.37 -1.77
N LEU A 60 9.92 -17.50 -2.48
CA LEU A 60 11.07 -16.62 -2.30
C LEU A 60 10.69 -15.16 -2.56
N ILE A 61 10.02 -14.87 -3.68
CA ILE A 61 9.56 -13.52 -4.03
C ILE A 61 8.61 -12.98 -2.94
N TYR A 62 7.69 -13.81 -2.45
CA TYR A 62 6.79 -13.44 -1.37
C TYR A 62 7.55 -13.00 -0.12
N TYR A 63 8.49 -13.82 0.37
CA TYR A 63 9.24 -13.50 1.59
C TYR A 63 10.17 -12.29 1.40
N LEU A 64 10.76 -12.12 0.21
CA LEU A 64 11.54 -10.91 -0.09
C LEU A 64 10.65 -9.65 -0.09
N SER A 65 9.43 -9.74 -0.59
CA SER A 65 8.47 -8.65 -0.54
C SER A 65 8.06 -8.30 0.90
N GLU A 66 7.82 -9.31 1.74
CA GLU A 66 7.52 -9.10 3.16
C GLU A 66 8.71 -8.44 3.90
N ALA A 67 9.93 -8.90 3.61
CA ALA A 67 11.13 -8.29 4.18
C ALA A 67 11.30 -6.82 3.75
N ALA A 68 11.04 -6.51 2.48
CA ALA A 68 11.08 -5.14 1.97
C ALA A 68 10.04 -4.24 2.64
N LEU A 69 8.84 -4.78 2.91
CA LEU A 69 7.80 -4.07 3.64
C LEU A 69 8.20 -3.76 5.09
N ALA A 70 8.84 -4.73 5.77
CA ALA A 70 9.33 -4.52 7.13
C ALA A 70 10.41 -3.42 7.21
N GLY A 71 11.20 -3.24 6.14
CA GLY A 71 12.21 -2.18 6.02
C GLY A 71 11.69 -0.80 5.63
N ARG A 72 10.40 -0.66 5.32
CA ARG A 72 9.84 0.61 4.77
C ARG A 72 10.05 1.82 5.67
N ASP A 73 9.98 1.66 6.99
CA ASP A 73 10.14 2.76 7.94
C ASP A 73 11.51 3.45 7.83
N ILE A 74 12.53 2.72 7.38
CA ILE A 74 13.88 3.25 7.16
C ILE A 74 13.87 4.36 6.10
N LEU A 75 13.13 4.18 4.99
CA LEU A 75 13.03 5.19 3.93
C LEU A 75 12.41 6.49 4.45
N TRP A 76 11.40 6.39 5.30
CA TRP A 76 10.76 7.56 5.91
C TRP A 76 11.72 8.33 6.81
N ASP A 77 12.50 7.61 7.60
CA ASP A 77 13.45 8.19 8.54
C ASP A 77 14.63 8.84 7.80
N GLN A 78 15.10 8.23 6.71
CA GLN A 78 16.16 8.78 5.85
C GLN A 78 15.73 10.06 5.11
N ASN A 79 14.48 10.16 4.69
CA ASN A 79 13.97 11.32 3.96
C ASN A 79 13.70 12.55 4.83
N GLY A 80 13.78 12.43 6.15
CA GLY A 80 13.63 13.54 7.07
C GLY A 80 13.33 13.11 8.50
N LYS A 81 13.98 13.76 9.44
CA LYS A 81 13.96 13.46 10.89
C LYS A 81 12.56 13.22 11.48
N TYR A 82 11.54 13.87 10.95
CA TYR A 82 10.18 13.82 11.49
C TYR A 82 9.20 13.07 10.59
N ASN A 83 9.60 12.66 9.40
CA ASN A 83 8.70 12.07 8.40
C ASN A 83 7.96 10.83 8.94
N LEU A 84 8.67 9.94 9.61
CA LEU A 84 8.06 8.73 10.18
C LEU A 84 7.01 9.07 11.26
N ARG A 85 7.31 10.05 12.11
CA ARG A 85 6.37 10.51 13.14
C ARG A 85 5.15 11.17 12.51
N ILE A 86 5.36 12.04 11.53
CA ILE A 86 4.27 12.72 10.80
C ILE A 86 3.37 11.68 10.12
N ARG A 87 3.95 10.70 9.42
CA ARG A 87 3.17 9.62 8.80
C ARG A 87 2.29 8.91 9.83
N LYS A 88 2.87 8.42 10.93
CA LYS A 88 2.14 7.70 11.97
C LYS A 88 1.01 8.56 12.58
N THR A 89 1.26 9.84 12.80
CA THR A 89 0.24 10.78 13.30
C THR A 89 -0.90 10.94 12.30
N LEU A 90 -0.60 11.14 11.02
CA LEU A 90 -1.61 11.27 9.97
C LEU A 90 -2.41 9.97 9.78
N GLU A 91 -1.76 8.82 9.85
CA GLU A 91 -2.42 7.51 9.79
C GLU A 91 -3.38 7.31 10.98
N THR A 92 -2.96 7.68 12.18
CA THR A 92 -3.83 7.65 13.37
C THR A 92 -5.02 8.59 13.22
N LEU A 93 -4.78 9.84 12.80
CA LEU A 93 -5.87 10.78 12.52
C LEU A 93 -6.85 10.24 11.48
N TYR A 94 -6.35 9.61 10.42
CA TYR A 94 -7.20 9.05 9.38
C TYR A 94 -8.00 7.83 9.86
N THR A 95 -7.39 6.93 10.66
CA THR A 95 -8.06 5.71 11.14
C THR A 95 -9.05 5.99 12.27
N ASP A 96 -8.70 6.87 13.18
CA ASP A 96 -9.44 7.08 14.43
C ASP A 96 -10.34 8.32 14.39
N TYR A 97 -10.44 8.98 13.22
CA TYR A 97 -11.28 10.17 13.07
C TYR A 97 -12.75 9.89 13.41
N PRO A 98 -13.30 10.53 14.45
CA PRO A 98 -14.66 10.26 14.92
C PRO A 98 -15.73 11.08 14.20
N GLY A 99 -15.33 12.06 13.37
CA GLY A 99 -16.23 12.97 12.68
C GLY A 99 -16.74 12.47 11.34
N ASP A 100 -17.37 13.39 10.58
CA ASP A 100 -17.88 13.08 9.25
C ASP A 100 -16.75 12.89 8.24
N ARG A 101 -16.58 11.64 7.79
CA ARG A 101 -15.58 11.26 6.78
C ARG A 101 -15.92 11.77 5.36
N ASN A 102 -17.14 12.24 5.15
CA ASN A 102 -17.56 12.82 3.88
C ASN A 102 -17.39 14.35 3.85
N SER A 103 -16.93 14.95 4.95
CA SER A 103 -16.63 16.38 5.01
C SER A 103 -15.54 16.77 4.01
N ALA A 104 -15.54 18.02 3.56
CA ALA A 104 -14.52 18.53 2.66
C ALA A 104 -13.12 18.45 3.29
N ASP A 105 -13.02 18.74 4.57
CA ASP A 105 -11.75 18.74 5.31
C ASP A 105 -11.18 17.33 5.44
N PHE A 106 -12.02 16.33 5.73
CA PHE A 106 -11.54 14.95 5.81
C PHE A 106 -11.10 14.41 4.44
N ARG A 107 -11.81 14.76 3.37
CA ARG A 107 -11.38 14.42 2.01
C ARG A 107 -10.04 15.08 1.65
N ALA A 108 -9.83 16.33 2.04
CA ALA A 108 -8.55 17.02 1.85
C ALA A 108 -7.43 16.34 2.64
N LEU A 109 -7.67 15.96 3.90
CA LEU A 109 -6.73 15.17 4.72
C LEU A 109 -6.39 13.84 4.04
N ALA A 110 -7.38 13.12 3.51
CA ALA A 110 -7.16 11.86 2.82
C ALA A 110 -6.27 12.01 1.58
N VAL A 111 -6.51 13.04 0.77
CA VAL A 111 -5.67 13.37 -0.40
C VAL A 111 -4.26 13.72 0.02
N TYR A 112 -4.10 14.54 1.06
CA TYR A 112 -2.78 14.89 1.60
C TYR A 112 -2.02 13.66 2.10
N LEU A 113 -2.69 12.78 2.86
CA LEU A 113 -2.10 11.55 3.36
C LEU A 113 -1.65 10.62 2.21
N LYS A 114 -2.44 10.49 1.14
CA LYS A 114 -2.05 9.75 -0.06
C LYS A 114 -0.78 10.32 -0.72
N ARG A 115 -0.67 11.65 -0.80
CA ARG A 115 0.55 12.30 -1.29
C ARG A 115 1.76 11.99 -0.41
N VAL A 116 1.59 12.05 0.91
CA VAL A 116 2.64 11.72 1.89
C VAL A 116 3.11 10.27 1.71
N TRP A 117 2.17 9.32 1.57
CA TRP A 117 2.51 7.92 1.31
C TRP A 117 3.25 7.73 -0.02
N PHE A 118 2.80 8.40 -1.07
CA PHE A 118 3.39 8.29 -2.39
C PHE A 118 4.83 8.85 -2.44
N ALA A 119 5.07 9.98 -1.77
CA ALA A 119 6.37 10.63 -1.74
C ALA A 119 7.34 10.05 -0.69
N ASN A 120 6.88 9.14 0.19
CA ASN A 120 7.62 8.70 1.39
C ASN A 120 8.08 9.87 2.29
N GLY A 121 7.29 10.95 2.36
CA GLY A 121 7.58 12.14 3.16
C GLY A 121 6.62 13.27 2.88
N ILE A 122 6.75 14.35 3.67
CA ILE A 122 5.92 15.55 3.52
C ILE A 122 6.29 16.44 2.33
N HIS A 123 7.46 16.23 1.77
CA HIS A 123 7.96 16.98 0.62
C HIS A 123 8.02 16.11 -0.62
N HIS A 124 7.62 16.68 -1.74
CA HIS A 124 7.80 16.09 -3.06
C HIS A 124 9.26 16.30 -3.49
N HIS A 125 9.91 15.23 -3.91
CA HIS A 125 11.35 15.27 -4.23
C HIS A 125 11.63 15.52 -5.73
N TYR A 126 10.63 15.87 -6.53
CA TYR A 126 10.75 16.10 -7.98
C TYR A 126 10.36 17.51 -8.33
#